data_5d1942ce5f8beff283167bfd381d1b2c
#
_entry.id   5d1942ce5f8beff283167bfd381d1b2c
#
_cell.length_a   1.000
_cell.length_b   1.000
_cell.length_c   1.000
_cell.angle_alpha   90.00
_cell.angle_beta   90.00
_cell.angle_gamma   90.00
#
_symmetry.space_group_name_H-M   'P 1'
#
loop_
_entity.id
_entity.type
_entity.pdbx_description
1 polymer ?
#
loop_
_entity_poly.entity_id
_entity_poly.type
_entity_poly.pdbx_seq_one_letter_code
_entity_poly.pdbx_strand_id
1 'polypeptide(L)'
;MVRARRARLDTLLVDRGLAASRERARALILAGQVRVNGEIVSKAGHAVAADADVALDAPDHPYVGRGGVKLAHALDVFHLDPAGRIALDVGASTGGFTDVLLRRGAARVVALDVGHGQLDWTLRNDPRVFVLERINARTLQADALPADARAFGIITMDLSFISVRSVLPAIAPRLLPGGDLVVLVKPQFEAGREEVGKGGLVRDAAVHQRVIEEVTAAANALGLSRAGLAESPITGAEGNREFFLHLRHG
;
A
#
# COMPACT_ATOMS: atom_id res chain seq x y z
N MET A 1 9.24 49.09 2.88
CA MET A 1 9.32 47.62 2.76
C MET A 1 8.07 47.01 3.38
N VAL A 2 7.17 46.46 2.58
CA VAL A 2 5.96 45.77 3.07
C VAL A 2 6.42 44.45 3.72
N ARG A 3 6.17 44.28 5.02
CA ARG A 3 6.45 42.99 5.71
C ARG A 3 5.59 41.91 5.04
N ALA A 4 6.25 40.92 4.43
CA ALA A 4 5.54 39.77 3.87
C ALA A 4 4.60 39.17 4.94
N ARG A 5 3.33 39.03 4.61
CA ARG A 5 2.31 38.46 5.49
C ARG A 5 2.72 37.00 5.79
N ARG A 6 2.88 36.64 7.07
CA ARG A 6 3.20 35.28 7.48
C ARG A 6 1.93 34.53 7.86
N ALA A 7 1.88 33.27 7.48
CA ALA A 7 0.79 32.35 7.81
C ALA A 7 1.37 31.09 8.49
N ARG A 8 0.53 30.43 9.28
CA ARG A 8 0.90 29.09 9.81
C ARG A 8 0.88 28.09 8.67
N LEU A 9 1.86 27.20 8.63
CA LEU A 9 1.97 26.20 7.57
C LEU A 9 0.76 25.26 7.51
N ASP A 10 0.25 24.81 8.67
CA ASP A 10 -0.96 23.97 8.75
C ASP A 10 -2.20 24.68 8.18
N THR A 11 -2.33 25.97 8.34
CA THR A 11 -3.42 26.76 7.77
C THR A 11 -3.21 27.00 6.27
N LEU A 12 -2.00 27.36 5.89
CA LEU A 12 -1.65 27.64 4.48
C LEU A 12 -1.87 26.43 3.56
N LEU A 13 -1.61 25.22 4.05
CA LEU A 13 -1.89 23.97 3.30
C LEU A 13 -3.38 23.82 3.00
N VAL A 14 -4.26 24.13 3.96
CA VAL A 14 -5.71 24.06 3.77
C VAL A 14 -6.18 25.16 2.82
N ASP A 15 -5.72 26.39 3.04
CA ASP A 15 -6.11 27.56 2.24
C ASP A 15 -5.73 27.39 0.75
N ARG A 16 -4.66 26.62 0.47
CA ARG A 16 -4.20 26.29 -0.89
C ARG A 16 -4.79 24.99 -1.46
N GLY A 17 -5.69 24.32 -0.71
CA GLY A 17 -6.28 23.04 -1.13
C GLY A 17 -5.29 21.87 -1.16
N LEU A 18 -4.12 21.99 -0.50
CA LEU A 18 -3.10 20.95 -0.41
C LEU A 18 -3.42 19.92 0.69
N ALA A 19 -4.33 20.23 1.59
CA ALA A 19 -4.84 19.30 2.59
C ALA A 19 -6.33 19.57 2.86
N ALA A 20 -7.10 18.49 3.07
CA ALA A 20 -8.56 18.58 3.27
C ALA A 20 -8.96 19.24 4.60
N SER A 21 -8.07 19.20 5.62
CA SER A 21 -8.31 19.81 6.93
C SER A 21 -6.99 20.20 7.60
N ARG A 22 -7.07 21.07 8.64
CA ARG A 22 -5.89 21.43 9.44
C ARG A 22 -5.30 20.23 10.18
N GLU A 23 -6.12 19.29 10.60
CA GLU A 23 -5.68 18.06 11.24
C GLU A 23 -4.86 17.20 10.25
N ARG A 24 -5.36 17.04 9.04
CA ARG A 24 -4.65 16.36 7.97
C ARG A 24 -3.36 17.10 7.59
N ALA A 25 -3.39 18.42 7.47
CA ALA A 25 -2.20 19.23 7.24
C ALA A 25 -1.12 19.01 8.31
N ARG A 26 -1.50 18.94 9.58
CA ARG A 26 -0.58 18.64 10.69
C ARG A 26 0.02 17.26 10.59
N ALA A 27 -0.77 16.25 10.22
CA ALA A 27 -0.28 14.88 10.02
C ALA A 27 0.76 14.83 8.88
N LEU A 28 0.48 15.46 7.73
CA LEU A 28 1.40 15.55 6.59
C LEU A 28 2.72 16.25 6.97
N ILE A 29 2.67 17.34 7.74
CA ILE A 29 3.84 18.08 8.19
C ILE A 29 4.68 17.22 9.16
N LEU A 30 4.03 16.57 10.12
CA LEU A 30 4.73 15.70 11.10
C LEU A 30 5.33 14.47 10.43
N ALA A 31 4.72 13.97 9.36
CA ALA A 31 5.24 12.87 8.54
C ALA A 31 6.39 13.30 7.61
N GLY A 32 6.80 14.58 7.61
CA GLY A 32 7.87 15.08 6.75
C GLY A 32 7.53 15.13 5.26
N GLN A 33 6.23 15.15 4.91
CA GLN A 33 5.74 15.16 3.53
C GLN A 33 5.53 16.56 2.94
N VAL A 34 5.87 17.61 3.69
CA VAL A 34 5.68 19.01 3.30
C VAL A 34 7.02 19.69 3.09
N ARG A 35 7.20 20.30 1.92
CA ARG A 35 8.34 21.15 1.60
C ARG A 35 7.93 22.62 1.53
N VAL A 36 8.76 23.47 2.08
CA VAL A 36 8.64 24.92 1.94
C VAL A 36 9.93 25.42 1.30
N ASN A 37 9.83 26.02 0.13
CA ASN A 37 10.98 26.45 -0.68
C ASN A 37 12.01 25.31 -0.91
N GLY A 38 11.51 24.06 -1.11
CA GLY A 38 12.31 22.86 -1.34
C GLY A 38 12.81 22.16 -0.07
N GLU A 39 12.69 22.74 1.12
CA GLU A 39 13.13 22.15 2.40
C GLU A 39 11.98 21.49 3.17
N ILE A 40 12.23 20.33 3.78
CA ILE A 40 11.25 19.63 4.60
C ILE A 40 11.01 20.42 5.90
N VAL A 41 9.72 20.65 6.20
CA VAL A 41 9.30 21.28 7.46
C VAL A 41 8.49 20.30 8.29
N SER A 42 8.94 19.98 9.50
CA SER A 42 8.29 19.03 10.41
C SER A 42 7.47 19.68 11.54
N LYS A 43 7.38 21.02 11.59
CA LYS A 43 6.65 21.74 12.63
C LYS A 43 5.38 22.38 12.10
N ALA A 44 4.22 21.86 12.47
CA ALA A 44 2.91 22.27 11.95
C ALA A 44 2.61 23.78 12.16
N GLY A 45 3.00 24.31 13.29
CA GLY A 45 2.83 25.74 13.62
C GLY A 45 3.90 26.66 13.03
N HIS A 46 4.79 26.16 12.15
CA HIS A 46 5.84 26.98 11.55
C HIS A 46 5.24 28.15 10.77
N ALA A 47 5.73 29.36 11.03
CA ALA A 47 5.28 30.55 10.34
C ALA A 47 6.09 30.73 9.05
N VAL A 48 5.41 30.63 7.91
CA VAL A 48 5.98 30.79 6.56
C VAL A 48 5.46 32.05 5.89
N ALA A 49 6.14 32.56 4.90
CA ALA A 49 5.62 33.64 4.06
C ALA A 49 4.35 33.17 3.35
N ALA A 50 3.32 34.02 3.27
CA ALA A 50 2.06 33.63 2.65
C ALA A 50 2.18 33.27 1.17
N ASP A 51 3.23 33.74 0.51
CA ASP A 51 3.62 33.50 -0.88
C ASP A 51 4.74 32.43 -1.02
N ALA A 52 5.19 31.80 0.09
CA ALA A 52 6.22 30.76 0.03
C ALA A 52 5.81 29.64 -0.93
N ASP A 53 6.79 29.06 -1.64
CA ASP A 53 6.56 27.82 -2.40
C ASP A 53 6.34 26.68 -1.43
N VAL A 54 5.13 26.10 -1.45
CA VAL A 54 4.75 24.97 -0.58
C VAL A 54 4.28 23.83 -1.45
N ALA A 55 4.97 22.68 -1.33
CA ALA A 55 4.67 21.47 -2.06
C ALA A 55 4.51 20.28 -1.10
N LEU A 56 3.71 19.31 -1.51
CA LEU A 56 3.68 17.98 -0.91
C LEU A 56 4.61 17.05 -1.71
N ASP A 57 5.31 16.15 -1.04
CA ASP A 57 6.12 15.10 -1.70
C ASP A 57 5.25 14.16 -2.57
N ALA A 58 3.97 14.04 -2.23
CA ALA A 58 2.94 13.39 -3.05
C ALA A 58 1.60 14.13 -2.83
N PRO A 59 0.67 14.13 -3.81
CA PRO A 59 -0.67 14.64 -3.62
C PRO A 59 -1.34 14.04 -2.38
N ASP A 60 -2.15 14.84 -1.67
CA ASP A 60 -2.94 14.32 -0.55
C ASP A 60 -3.95 13.27 -1.05
N HIS A 61 -4.27 12.31 -0.20
CA HIS A 61 -5.15 11.20 -0.51
C HIS A 61 -6.06 10.88 0.68
N PRO A 62 -7.27 10.32 0.44
CA PRO A 62 -8.25 10.08 1.50
C PRO A 62 -7.93 8.88 2.39
N TYR A 63 -6.88 8.11 2.08
CA TYR A 63 -6.55 6.85 2.74
C TYR A 63 -5.66 7.06 3.97
N VAL A 64 -5.68 6.09 4.90
CA VAL A 64 -4.84 6.11 6.12
C VAL A 64 -3.34 6.05 5.82
N GLY A 65 -2.95 5.61 4.62
CA GLY A 65 -1.55 5.53 4.19
C GLY A 65 -1.39 5.52 2.68
N ARG A 66 -0.16 5.81 2.18
CA ARG A 66 0.17 5.87 0.74
C ARG A 66 -0.14 4.56 -0.01
N GLY A 67 -0.12 3.41 0.69
CA GLY A 67 -0.53 2.13 0.10
C GLY A 67 -1.92 2.19 -0.51
N GLY A 68 -2.85 2.97 0.09
CA GLY A 68 -4.19 3.14 -0.44
C GLY A 68 -4.23 3.71 -1.86
N VAL A 69 -3.35 4.65 -2.20
CA VAL A 69 -3.25 5.19 -3.57
C VAL A 69 -2.86 4.09 -4.56
N LYS A 70 -1.94 3.21 -4.14
CA LYS A 70 -1.47 2.10 -4.98
C LYS A 70 -2.60 1.11 -5.27
N LEU A 71 -3.26 0.58 -4.21
CA LEU A 71 -4.32 -0.42 -4.38
C LEU A 71 -5.54 0.15 -5.11
N ALA A 72 -5.96 1.39 -4.80
CA ALA A 72 -7.09 2.02 -5.50
C ALA A 72 -6.85 2.05 -7.01
N HIS A 73 -5.64 2.46 -7.44
CA HIS A 73 -5.26 2.44 -8.85
C HIS A 73 -5.31 1.02 -9.44
N ALA A 74 -4.76 0.02 -8.74
CA ALA A 74 -4.77 -1.36 -9.22
C ALA A 74 -6.19 -1.91 -9.40
N LEU A 75 -7.09 -1.66 -8.44
CA LEU A 75 -8.50 -2.06 -8.54
C LEU A 75 -9.19 -1.40 -9.73
N ASP A 76 -8.93 -0.12 -9.99
CA ASP A 76 -9.50 0.61 -11.12
C ASP A 76 -8.97 0.07 -12.46
N VAL A 77 -7.65 -0.13 -12.60
CA VAL A 77 -7.03 -0.65 -13.83
C VAL A 77 -7.48 -2.08 -14.15
N PHE A 78 -7.62 -2.92 -13.14
CA PHE A 78 -8.04 -4.31 -13.32
C PHE A 78 -9.56 -4.49 -13.29
N HIS A 79 -10.32 -3.42 -13.10
CA HIS A 79 -11.79 -3.44 -12.98
C HIS A 79 -12.28 -4.41 -11.91
N LEU A 80 -11.62 -4.40 -10.74
CA LEU A 80 -11.95 -5.27 -9.61
C LEU A 80 -12.87 -4.56 -8.61
N ASP A 81 -13.94 -5.24 -8.24
CA ASP A 81 -14.89 -4.76 -7.24
C ASP A 81 -14.83 -5.64 -5.98
N PRO A 82 -14.34 -5.10 -4.84
CA PRO A 82 -14.35 -5.79 -3.55
C PRO A 82 -15.72 -5.85 -2.87
N ALA A 83 -16.75 -5.15 -3.39
CA ALA A 83 -18.04 -5.02 -2.74
C ALA A 83 -18.68 -6.38 -2.39
N GLY A 84 -19.09 -6.53 -1.13
CA GLY A 84 -19.70 -7.76 -0.60
C GLY A 84 -18.74 -8.94 -0.40
N ARG A 85 -17.46 -8.81 -0.77
CA ARG A 85 -16.48 -9.89 -0.64
C ARG A 85 -15.81 -9.90 0.73
N ILE A 86 -15.39 -11.09 1.17
CA ILE A 86 -14.43 -11.23 2.28
C ILE A 86 -13.03 -11.12 1.68
N ALA A 87 -12.23 -10.20 2.23
CA ALA A 87 -10.89 -9.88 1.76
C ALA A 87 -9.81 -10.31 2.76
N LEU A 88 -8.62 -10.68 2.25
CA LEU A 88 -7.40 -10.84 3.03
C LEU A 88 -6.38 -9.80 2.55
N ASP A 89 -5.90 -8.96 3.46
CA ASP A 89 -4.83 -8.00 3.22
C ASP A 89 -3.53 -8.51 3.88
N VAL A 90 -2.57 -8.96 3.06
CA VAL A 90 -1.32 -9.57 3.50
C VAL A 90 -0.20 -8.53 3.48
N GLY A 91 0.31 -8.19 4.67
CA GLY A 91 1.23 -7.07 4.87
C GLY A 91 0.47 -5.76 5.10
N ALA A 92 -0.57 -5.80 5.94
CA ALA A 92 -1.48 -4.68 6.14
C ALA A 92 -0.80 -3.40 6.66
N SER A 93 0.28 -3.51 7.45
CA SER A 93 1.04 -2.38 7.99
C SER A 93 0.13 -1.32 8.63
N THR A 94 0.15 -0.07 8.15
CA THR A 94 -0.73 1.00 8.62
C THR A 94 -2.18 0.85 8.16
N GLY A 95 -2.48 -0.05 7.22
CA GLY A 95 -3.84 -0.35 6.76
C GLY A 95 -4.24 0.36 5.46
N GLY A 96 -3.29 0.84 4.67
CA GLY A 96 -3.61 1.54 3.42
C GLY A 96 -4.45 0.70 2.46
N PHE A 97 -4.13 -0.59 2.29
CA PHE A 97 -4.91 -1.51 1.45
C PHE A 97 -6.24 -1.89 2.12
N THR A 98 -6.22 -2.19 3.41
CA THR A 98 -7.41 -2.46 4.21
C THR A 98 -8.45 -1.32 4.08
N ASP A 99 -8.02 -0.05 4.18
CA ASP A 99 -8.89 1.12 4.05
C ASP A 99 -9.56 1.20 2.67
N VAL A 100 -8.79 0.95 1.59
CA VAL A 100 -9.35 0.91 0.24
C VAL A 100 -10.39 -0.21 0.09
N LEU A 101 -10.09 -1.41 0.55
CA LEU A 101 -11.01 -2.55 0.48
C LEU A 101 -12.34 -2.24 1.20
N LEU A 102 -12.27 -1.64 2.40
CA LEU A 102 -13.46 -1.25 3.16
C LEU A 102 -14.27 -0.14 2.48
N ARG A 103 -13.59 0.88 1.93
CA ARG A 103 -14.23 1.98 1.18
C ARG A 103 -14.87 1.52 -0.12
N ARG A 104 -14.30 0.48 -0.75
CA ARG A 104 -14.88 -0.19 -1.93
C ARG A 104 -15.93 -1.24 -1.56
N GLY A 105 -16.39 -1.28 -0.29
CA GLY A 105 -17.53 -2.08 0.15
C GLY A 105 -17.21 -3.54 0.46
N ALA A 106 -15.95 -3.91 0.72
CA ALA A 106 -15.66 -5.25 1.24
C ALA A 106 -16.50 -5.55 2.49
N ALA A 107 -17.11 -6.72 2.54
CA ALA A 107 -17.97 -7.12 3.66
C ALA A 107 -17.15 -7.35 4.93
N ARG A 108 -15.93 -7.84 4.77
CA ARG A 108 -14.95 -8.06 5.85
C ARG A 108 -13.54 -8.00 5.29
N VAL A 109 -12.59 -7.55 6.09
CA VAL A 109 -11.15 -7.61 5.79
C VAL A 109 -10.41 -8.27 6.94
N VAL A 110 -9.66 -9.33 6.64
CA VAL A 110 -8.64 -9.87 7.55
C VAL A 110 -7.33 -9.17 7.25
N ALA A 111 -6.88 -8.32 8.17
CA ALA A 111 -5.64 -7.55 8.05
C ALA A 111 -4.50 -8.34 8.71
N LEU A 112 -3.65 -8.96 7.89
CA LEU A 112 -2.54 -9.82 8.32
C LEU A 112 -1.22 -9.06 8.26
N ASP A 113 -0.46 -9.07 9.36
CA ASP A 113 0.89 -8.51 9.41
C ASP A 113 1.80 -9.28 10.37
N VAL A 114 3.11 -9.34 10.05
CA VAL A 114 4.14 -9.86 10.97
C VAL A 114 4.46 -8.87 12.08
N GLY A 115 4.24 -7.58 11.84
CA GLY A 115 4.38 -6.50 12.81
C GLY A 115 3.28 -6.49 13.87
N HIS A 116 3.33 -5.49 14.72
CA HIS A 116 2.38 -5.31 15.81
C HIS A 116 2.10 -3.83 16.06
N GLY A 117 0.82 -3.48 16.28
CA GLY A 117 0.41 -2.15 16.67
C GLY A 117 0.56 -1.08 15.59
N GLN A 118 0.73 -1.47 14.32
CA GLN A 118 0.94 -0.54 13.21
C GLN A 118 -0.37 -0.10 12.56
N LEU A 119 -1.39 -0.97 12.57
CA LEU A 119 -2.67 -0.70 11.92
C LEU A 119 -3.33 0.54 12.53
N ASP A 120 -3.80 1.43 11.67
CA ASP A 120 -4.49 2.67 12.07
C ASP A 120 -5.63 2.38 13.05
N TRP A 121 -5.80 3.25 14.07
CA TRP A 121 -6.75 3.04 15.14
C TRP A 121 -8.21 2.98 14.63
N THR A 122 -8.55 3.74 13.62
CA THR A 122 -9.90 3.74 13.04
C THR A 122 -10.22 2.41 12.37
N LEU A 123 -9.26 1.81 11.66
CA LEU A 123 -9.39 0.51 11.04
C LEU A 123 -9.42 -0.62 12.07
N ARG A 124 -8.58 -0.52 13.09
CA ARG A 124 -8.55 -1.51 14.18
C ARG A 124 -9.89 -1.61 14.93
N ASN A 125 -10.66 -0.54 14.99
CA ASN A 125 -11.96 -0.48 15.64
C ASN A 125 -13.15 -0.64 14.66
N ASP A 126 -12.92 -0.80 13.36
CA ASP A 126 -13.99 -1.09 12.41
C ASP A 126 -14.48 -2.54 12.61
N PRO A 127 -15.78 -2.78 12.85
CA PRO A 127 -16.32 -4.12 13.11
C PRO A 127 -16.14 -5.09 11.93
N ARG A 128 -15.84 -4.59 10.74
CA ARG A 128 -15.55 -5.39 9.55
C ARG A 128 -14.10 -5.85 9.47
N VAL A 129 -13.20 -5.33 10.32
CA VAL A 129 -11.77 -5.66 10.29
C VAL A 129 -11.44 -6.69 11.37
N PHE A 130 -10.82 -7.78 10.95
CA PHE A 130 -10.18 -8.74 11.86
C PHE A 130 -8.67 -8.56 11.77
N VAL A 131 -8.07 -8.16 12.89
CA VAL A 131 -6.62 -7.87 12.94
C VAL A 131 -5.85 -9.14 13.33
N LEU A 132 -4.92 -9.54 12.47
CA LEU A 132 -4.09 -10.73 12.65
C LEU A 132 -2.62 -10.33 12.63
N GLU A 133 -2.10 -9.89 13.75
CA GLU A 133 -0.73 -9.44 13.95
C GLU A 133 0.20 -10.52 14.48
N ARG A 134 1.53 -10.32 14.31
CA ARG A 134 2.60 -11.26 14.69
C ARG A 134 2.50 -12.61 13.99
N ILE A 135 1.88 -12.66 12.82
CA ILE A 135 1.75 -13.87 12.02
C ILE A 135 2.61 -13.76 10.77
N ASN A 136 3.49 -14.73 10.59
CA ASN A 136 4.28 -14.82 9.38
C ASN A 136 3.44 -15.41 8.24
N ALA A 137 3.20 -14.63 7.20
CA ALA A 137 2.39 -15.03 6.05
C ALA A 137 2.91 -16.30 5.33
N ARG A 138 4.23 -16.58 5.38
CA ARG A 138 4.83 -17.81 4.81
C ARG A 138 4.32 -19.10 5.46
N THR A 139 3.92 -19.02 6.72
CA THR A 139 3.50 -20.17 7.54
C THR A 139 2.07 -20.04 8.00
N LEU A 140 1.26 -19.23 7.30
CA LEU A 140 -0.15 -19.02 7.64
C LEU A 140 -0.92 -20.34 7.61
N GLN A 141 -1.41 -20.77 8.76
CA GLN A 141 -2.28 -21.94 8.90
C GLN A 141 -3.75 -21.54 8.87
N ALA A 142 -4.63 -22.46 8.49
CA ALA A 142 -6.06 -22.19 8.40
C ALA A 142 -6.73 -21.93 9.76
N ASP A 143 -6.19 -22.47 10.83
CA ASP A 143 -6.67 -22.31 12.20
C ASP A 143 -6.30 -20.95 12.81
N ALA A 144 -5.29 -20.26 12.26
CA ALA A 144 -4.99 -18.89 12.63
C ALA A 144 -6.03 -17.88 12.10
N LEU A 145 -6.79 -18.26 11.07
CA LEU A 145 -7.82 -17.42 10.47
C LEU A 145 -9.16 -17.55 11.22
N PRO A 146 -10.01 -16.50 11.21
CA PRO A 146 -11.37 -16.59 11.76
C PRO A 146 -12.14 -17.76 11.13
N ALA A 147 -12.93 -18.47 11.92
CA ALA A 147 -13.65 -19.66 11.46
C ALA A 147 -14.57 -19.38 10.25
N ASP A 148 -15.09 -18.18 10.16
CA ASP A 148 -15.97 -17.66 9.12
C ASP A 148 -15.25 -16.90 7.99
N ALA A 149 -13.91 -16.84 8.00
CA ALA A 149 -13.09 -16.17 7.01
C ALA A 149 -11.78 -16.95 6.75
N ARG A 150 -11.90 -18.18 6.23
CA ARG A 150 -10.77 -19.06 5.87
C ARG A 150 -10.46 -19.12 4.38
N ALA A 151 -11.37 -18.60 3.56
CA ALA A 151 -11.22 -18.45 2.12
C ALA A 151 -11.77 -17.09 1.69
N PHE A 152 -11.15 -16.49 0.69
CA PHE A 152 -11.32 -15.08 0.35
C PHE A 152 -11.72 -14.91 -1.11
N GLY A 153 -12.67 -13.99 -1.35
CA GLY A 153 -13.05 -13.60 -2.70
C GLY A 153 -11.99 -12.69 -3.35
N ILE A 154 -11.29 -11.91 -2.52
CA ILE A 154 -10.16 -11.09 -2.95
C ILE A 154 -9.05 -11.14 -1.93
N ILE A 155 -7.81 -11.26 -2.40
CA ILE A 155 -6.60 -11.19 -1.58
C ILE A 155 -5.70 -10.08 -2.13
N THR A 156 -5.15 -9.24 -1.25
CA THR A 156 -4.14 -8.24 -1.58
C THR A 156 -2.84 -8.56 -0.86
N MET A 157 -1.69 -8.30 -1.52
CA MET A 157 -0.37 -8.54 -0.92
C MET A 157 0.54 -7.33 -1.16
N ASP A 158 0.99 -6.70 -0.08
CA ASP A 158 2.02 -5.65 -0.07
C ASP A 158 3.12 -6.01 0.94
N LEU A 159 4.09 -6.78 0.50
CA LEU A 159 5.15 -7.31 1.35
C LEU A 159 6.43 -6.52 1.23
N SER A 160 7.19 -6.39 2.33
CA SER A 160 8.52 -5.79 2.37
C SER A 160 9.52 -6.75 3.00
N PHE A 161 10.76 -6.72 2.52
CA PHE A 161 11.89 -7.53 3.01
C PHE A 161 11.75 -9.04 2.83
N ILE A 162 10.82 -9.49 2.00
CA ILE A 162 10.57 -10.89 1.69
C ILE A 162 10.08 -11.02 0.25
N SER A 163 10.50 -12.07 -0.45
CA SER A 163 9.98 -12.38 -1.78
C SER A 163 8.54 -12.88 -1.70
N VAL A 164 7.68 -12.34 -2.57
CA VAL A 164 6.31 -12.80 -2.79
C VAL A 164 6.26 -14.30 -3.10
N ARG A 165 7.21 -14.81 -3.89
CA ARG A 165 7.31 -16.23 -4.26
C ARG A 165 7.36 -17.16 -3.06
N SER A 166 7.95 -16.72 -1.96
CA SER A 166 8.04 -17.51 -0.72
C SER A 166 6.75 -17.53 0.11
N VAL A 167 5.83 -16.61 -0.16
CA VAL A 167 4.55 -16.45 0.57
C VAL A 167 3.38 -17.04 -0.21
N LEU A 168 3.43 -16.99 -1.54
CA LEU A 168 2.37 -17.50 -2.41
C LEU A 168 1.88 -18.92 -2.06
N PRO A 169 2.74 -19.91 -1.73
CA PRO A 169 2.27 -21.26 -1.40
C PRO A 169 1.33 -21.33 -0.20
N ALA A 170 1.47 -20.43 0.78
CA ALA A 170 0.61 -20.38 1.95
C ALA A 170 -0.69 -19.60 1.68
N ILE A 171 -0.67 -18.66 0.72
CA ILE A 171 -1.77 -17.74 0.44
C ILE A 171 -2.67 -18.24 -0.71
N ALA A 172 -2.11 -18.79 -1.79
CA ALA A 172 -2.87 -19.24 -2.95
C ALA A 172 -4.03 -20.20 -2.59
N PRO A 173 -3.86 -21.18 -1.68
CA PRO A 173 -4.95 -22.07 -1.28
C PRO A 173 -6.10 -21.40 -0.52
N ARG A 174 -5.95 -20.12 -0.16
CA ARG A 174 -6.97 -19.33 0.54
C ARG A 174 -7.86 -18.53 -0.43
N LEU A 175 -7.49 -18.48 -1.71
CA LEU A 175 -8.30 -17.82 -2.72
C LEU A 175 -9.45 -18.73 -3.14
N LEU A 176 -10.67 -18.19 -3.13
CA LEU A 176 -11.85 -18.89 -3.63
C LEU A 176 -11.74 -19.12 -5.16
N PRO A 177 -12.36 -20.17 -5.70
CA PRO A 177 -12.55 -20.31 -7.15
C PRO A 177 -13.18 -19.03 -7.73
N GLY A 178 -12.61 -18.49 -8.80
CA GLY A 178 -13.03 -17.23 -9.40
C GLY A 178 -12.66 -15.97 -8.59
N GLY A 179 -11.95 -16.12 -7.48
CA GLY A 179 -11.42 -15.01 -6.70
C GLY A 179 -10.25 -14.30 -7.38
N ASP A 180 -9.91 -13.14 -6.86
CA ASP A 180 -8.86 -12.25 -7.37
C ASP A 180 -7.72 -12.12 -6.35
N LEU A 181 -6.48 -12.33 -6.78
CA LEU A 181 -5.28 -12.06 -5.98
C LEU A 181 -4.51 -10.90 -6.63
N VAL A 182 -4.36 -9.81 -5.90
CA VAL A 182 -3.65 -8.60 -6.33
C VAL A 182 -2.34 -8.48 -5.55
N VAL A 183 -1.22 -8.63 -6.24
CA VAL A 183 0.12 -8.68 -5.63
C VAL A 183 0.93 -7.47 -6.04
N LEU A 184 1.45 -6.73 -5.08
CA LEU A 184 2.45 -5.69 -5.33
C LEU A 184 3.86 -6.32 -5.38
N VAL A 185 4.38 -6.45 -6.58
CA VAL A 185 5.75 -6.93 -6.83
C VAL A 185 6.73 -5.77 -6.65
N LYS A 186 7.68 -5.95 -5.76
CA LYS A 186 8.75 -4.99 -5.46
C LYS A 186 10.08 -5.57 -5.92
N PRO A 187 10.64 -5.09 -7.04
CA PRO A 187 11.85 -5.66 -7.62
C PRO A 187 13.01 -5.81 -6.64
N GLN A 188 13.18 -4.86 -5.72
CA GLN A 188 14.26 -4.89 -4.73
C GLN A 188 14.17 -6.05 -3.71
N PHE A 189 13.01 -6.72 -3.59
CA PHE A 189 12.84 -7.89 -2.73
C PHE A 189 12.73 -9.21 -3.50
N GLU A 190 12.74 -9.12 -4.83
CA GLU A 190 12.67 -10.29 -5.74
C GLU A 190 13.99 -10.55 -6.47
N ALA A 191 14.76 -9.50 -6.77
CA ALA A 191 16.02 -9.54 -7.48
C ALA A 191 17.17 -10.09 -6.63
N GLY A 192 18.25 -10.53 -7.28
CA GLY A 192 19.51 -10.89 -6.65
C GLY A 192 20.19 -9.69 -5.99
N ARG A 193 20.98 -9.94 -4.95
CA ARG A 193 21.67 -8.86 -4.20
C ARG A 193 22.59 -8.02 -5.10
N GLU A 194 23.20 -8.62 -6.10
CA GLU A 194 24.08 -7.99 -7.09
C GLU A 194 23.35 -7.05 -8.05
N GLU A 195 22.03 -7.19 -8.18
CA GLU A 195 21.18 -6.36 -9.04
C GLU A 195 20.56 -5.19 -8.29
N VAL A 196 20.65 -5.21 -6.96
CA VAL A 196 20.17 -4.15 -6.09
C VAL A 196 21.29 -3.13 -5.87
N GLY A 197 21.17 -1.99 -6.51
CA GLY A 197 22.17 -0.92 -6.45
C GLY A 197 22.18 -0.15 -5.13
N LYS A 198 23.04 0.89 -5.10
CA LYS A 198 23.17 1.77 -3.94
C LYS A 198 21.82 2.37 -3.53
N GLY A 199 21.50 2.32 -2.24
CA GLY A 199 20.24 2.81 -1.70
C GLY A 199 19.05 1.85 -1.93
N GLY A 200 19.30 0.58 -2.24
CA GLY A 200 18.23 -0.41 -2.42
C GLY A 200 17.47 -0.27 -3.76
N LEU A 201 18.05 0.41 -4.76
CA LEU A 201 17.37 0.72 -6.01
C LEU A 201 17.65 -0.33 -7.09
N VAL A 202 16.61 -0.83 -7.72
CA VAL A 202 16.66 -1.62 -8.96
C VAL A 202 16.21 -0.72 -10.11
N ARG A 203 17.14 -0.39 -11.02
CA ARG A 203 16.89 0.56 -12.12
C ARG A 203 16.76 -0.11 -13.48
N ASP A 204 17.31 -1.31 -13.61
CA ASP A 204 17.33 -2.04 -14.87
C ASP A 204 15.93 -2.59 -15.21
N ALA A 205 15.40 -2.15 -16.35
CA ALA A 205 14.11 -2.60 -16.84
C ALA A 205 14.09 -4.11 -17.18
N ALA A 206 15.22 -4.70 -17.56
CA ALA A 206 15.30 -6.12 -17.79
C ALA A 206 15.15 -6.93 -16.49
N VAL A 207 15.71 -6.42 -15.38
CA VAL A 207 15.50 -6.99 -14.04
C VAL A 207 14.04 -6.87 -13.63
N HIS A 208 13.40 -5.72 -13.85
CA HIS A 208 11.97 -5.55 -13.57
C HIS A 208 11.13 -6.60 -14.31
N GLN A 209 11.35 -6.76 -15.62
CA GLN A 209 10.61 -7.71 -16.42
C GLN A 209 10.83 -9.15 -15.93
N ARG A 210 12.09 -9.53 -15.70
CA ARG A 210 12.43 -10.87 -15.22
C ARG A 210 11.78 -11.20 -13.87
N VAL A 211 11.82 -10.30 -12.87
CA VAL A 211 11.19 -10.57 -11.56
C VAL A 211 9.68 -10.70 -11.67
N ILE A 212 9.02 -9.93 -12.55
CA ILE A 212 7.59 -10.07 -12.82
C ILE A 212 7.29 -11.46 -13.40
N GLU A 213 8.11 -11.93 -14.33
CA GLU A 213 7.95 -13.25 -14.95
C GLU A 213 8.21 -14.37 -13.94
N GLU A 214 9.22 -14.26 -13.09
CA GLU A 214 9.52 -15.24 -12.03
C GLU A 214 8.36 -15.34 -11.01
N VAL A 215 7.78 -14.22 -10.58
CA VAL A 215 6.61 -14.22 -9.70
C VAL A 215 5.38 -14.82 -10.41
N THR A 216 5.20 -14.51 -11.70
CA THR A 216 4.11 -15.08 -12.51
C THR A 216 4.29 -16.61 -12.66
N ALA A 217 5.51 -17.09 -12.93
CA ALA A 217 5.79 -18.51 -13.03
C ALA A 217 5.55 -19.25 -11.70
N ALA A 218 5.94 -18.64 -10.58
CA ALA A 218 5.66 -19.20 -9.26
C ALA A 218 4.14 -19.29 -8.97
N ALA A 219 3.37 -18.29 -9.38
CA ALA A 219 1.91 -18.31 -9.27
C ALA A 219 1.28 -19.39 -10.17
N ASN A 220 1.76 -19.51 -11.41
CA ASN A 220 1.28 -20.55 -12.35
C ASN A 220 1.48 -21.97 -11.82
N ALA A 221 2.62 -22.21 -11.14
CA ALA A 221 2.89 -23.50 -10.49
C ALA A 221 1.89 -23.84 -9.37
N LEU A 222 1.15 -22.86 -8.86
CA LEU A 222 0.10 -23.01 -7.86
C LEU A 222 -1.31 -22.97 -8.45
N GLY A 223 -1.44 -23.04 -9.78
CA GLY A 223 -2.74 -23.00 -10.47
C GLY A 223 -3.35 -21.60 -10.62
N LEU A 224 -2.54 -20.55 -10.42
CA LEU A 224 -2.97 -19.17 -10.61
C LEU A 224 -2.44 -18.64 -11.96
N SER A 225 -3.30 -18.09 -12.79
CA SER A 225 -2.93 -17.47 -14.06
C SER A 225 -2.89 -15.94 -13.94
N ARG A 226 -1.97 -15.30 -14.68
CA ARG A 226 -1.90 -13.83 -14.75
C ARG A 226 -3.05 -13.29 -15.60
N ALA A 227 -3.94 -12.52 -14.98
CA ALA A 227 -5.05 -11.81 -15.62
C ALA A 227 -4.70 -10.36 -15.96
N GLY A 228 -3.72 -9.75 -15.25
CA GLY A 228 -3.32 -8.36 -15.50
C GLY A 228 -1.95 -8.01 -14.93
N LEU A 229 -1.37 -6.93 -15.48
CA LEU A 229 -0.14 -6.29 -15.02
C LEU A 229 -0.32 -4.77 -15.13
N ALA A 230 0.02 -4.03 -14.07
CA ALA A 230 0.03 -2.58 -14.07
C ALA A 230 1.22 -2.05 -13.24
N GLU A 231 1.76 -0.90 -13.62
CA GLU A 231 2.73 -0.20 -12.78
C GLU A 231 2.02 0.53 -11.65
N SER A 232 2.62 0.59 -10.47
CA SER A 232 2.13 1.41 -9.36
C SER A 232 2.16 2.90 -9.74
N PRO A 233 1.11 3.69 -9.41
CA PRO A 233 1.06 5.11 -9.74
C PRO A 233 2.07 5.94 -8.96
N ILE A 234 2.63 5.38 -7.89
CA ILE A 234 3.68 6.01 -7.08
C ILE A 234 4.79 5.00 -6.81
N THR A 235 6.00 5.50 -6.67
CA THR A 235 7.18 4.70 -6.31
C THR A 235 7.15 4.26 -4.86
N GLY A 236 7.94 3.22 -4.54
CA GLY A 236 8.25 2.83 -3.16
C GLY A 236 8.95 3.94 -2.38
N ALA A 237 9.13 3.72 -1.07
CA ALA A 237 9.71 4.72 -0.15
C ALA A 237 11.12 5.16 -0.57
N GLU A 238 11.91 4.25 -1.15
CA GLU A 238 13.27 4.52 -1.62
C GLU A 238 13.32 4.93 -3.10
N GLY A 239 12.15 5.07 -3.78
CA GLY A 239 12.06 5.48 -5.18
C GLY A 239 12.04 4.33 -6.20
N ASN A 240 11.93 3.08 -5.74
CA ASN A 240 11.78 1.92 -6.63
C ASN A 240 10.45 1.96 -7.37
N ARG A 241 10.48 1.58 -8.64
CA ARG A 241 9.26 1.23 -9.39
C ARG A 241 8.71 -0.08 -8.84
N GLU A 242 7.40 -0.15 -8.71
CA GLU A 242 6.67 -1.30 -8.20
C GLU A 242 5.57 -1.67 -9.17
N PHE A 243 5.18 -2.95 -9.20
CA PHE A 243 4.26 -3.46 -10.21
C PHE A 243 3.16 -4.30 -9.56
N PHE A 244 1.93 -4.11 -10.00
CA PHE A 244 0.81 -4.96 -9.61
C PHE A 244 0.63 -6.11 -10.58
N LEU A 245 0.57 -7.31 -10.05
CA LEU A 245 0.07 -8.50 -10.75
C LEU A 245 -1.35 -8.79 -10.28
N HIS A 246 -2.26 -8.95 -11.21
CA HIS A 246 -3.57 -9.54 -10.99
C HIS A 246 -3.52 -11.02 -11.39
N LEU A 247 -3.80 -11.88 -10.44
CA LEU A 247 -3.77 -13.33 -10.57
C LEU A 247 -5.16 -13.91 -10.26
N ARG A 248 -5.54 -14.98 -10.96
CA ARG A 248 -6.80 -15.70 -10.75
C ARG A 248 -6.58 -17.20 -10.83
N HIS A 249 -7.45 -17.97 -10.22
CA HIS A 249 -7.52 -19.40 -10.53
C HIS A 249 -7.85 -19.61 -12.02
N GLY A 250 -7.04 -20.46 -12.67
CA GLY A 250 -7.27 -20.88 -14.05
C GLY A 250 -8.52 -21.74 -14.18
#